data_ef274df0e0ae07e078989f9a8d66c099
#
_entry.id   ef274df0e0ae07e078989f9a8d66c099
#
_cell.length_a   1.000
_cell.length_b   1.000
_cell.length_c   1.000
_cell.angle_alpha   90.00
_cell.angle_beta   90.00
_cell.angle_gamma   90.00
#
_symmetry.space_group_name_H-M   'P 1'
#
loop_
_entity.id
_entity.type
_entity.pdbx_description
1 polymer ?
#
loop_
_entity_poly.entity_id
_entity_poly.type
_entity_poly.pdbx_seq_one_letter_code
_entity_poly.pdbx_strand_id
1 'polypeptide(L)'
;MMATGLMIWRWVNMHNPYKIEGPALISFSGGRTSGFMLHNILQAYSGKLPENVFVVFANTGKEAPETLDFVNDISLKWDVKIHWLELRINKERPIYSSCGVTYETASRNGEPFEALLNHRKYLPNPVTRFCTTELKIMPMKRFMNFNGYKEWFNVIGLRYDEPRRVASSKNRKQKWTTMTPMYDAKHTVNDVSDFWKKQNFDLNLTNFNGKTPAGNCDLCFLKGMDTTLSILKERPDMADWWIEQEQKFGDNQQATFRKDRPSYINLVDITKNQPEQLSMFNDDDQMTCFCHD
;
A
#
# COMPACT_ATOMS: atom_id res chain seq x y z
N MET A 1 55.34 -6.61 -3.94
CA MET A 1 54.26 -6.81 -2.98
C MET A 1 53.33 -5.59 -2.94
N MET A 2 52.57 -5.29 -3.99
CA MET A 2 51.53 -4.21 -4.00
C MET A 2 50.44 -4.56 -5.01
N ALA A 3 49.70 -5.66 -4.77
CA ALA A 3 48.57 -6.03 -5.61
C ALA A 3 47.31 -6.46 -4.83
N THR A 4 47.37 -6.48 -3.49
CA THR A 4 46.27 -6.98 -2.66
C THR A 4 45.33 -5.86 -2.14
N GLY A 5 45.74 -4.59 -2.22
CA GLY A 5 44.93 -3.47 -1.73
C GLY A 5 43.75 -3.07 -2.66
N LEU A 6 43.94 -3.22 -3.99
CA LEU A 6 42.89 -2.82 -4.97
C LEU A 6 41.74 -3.80 -5.09
N MET A 7 41.95 -5.08 -4.79
CA MET A 7 40.89 -6.08 -4.82
C MET A 7 39.95 -5.97 -3.60
N ILE A 8 40.46 -5.61 -2.44
CA ILE A 8 39.63 -5.43 -1.23
C ILE A 8 38.73 -4.20 -1.36
N TRP A 9 39.18 -3.11 -2.00
CA TRP A 9 38.38 -1.91 -2.26
C TRP A 9 37.24 -2.16 -3.26
N ARG A 10 37.40 -3.10 -4.18
CA ARG A 10 36.34 -3.48 -5.16
C ARG A 10 35.23 -4.33 -4.53
N TRP A 11 35.51 -5.04 -3.43
CA TRP A 11 34.51 -5.85 -2.70
C TRP A 11 33.76 -5.06 -1.64
N VAL A 12 34.27 -3.95 -1.15
CA VAL A 12 33.62 -3.08 -0.15
C VAL A 12 32.64 -2.09 -0.81
N ASN A 13 32.72 -1.87 -2.11
CA ASN A 13 31.71 -1.14 -2.89
C ASN A 13 30.54 -2.02 -3.34
N MET A 14 30.22 -3.05 -2.57
CA MET A 14 29.12 -3.95 -2.88
C MET A 14 27.77 -3.30 -2.57
N HIS A 15 27.09 -2.96 -3.65
CA HIS A 15 25.65 -2.90 -3.80
C HIS A 15 24.90 -2.18 -2.66
N ASN A 16 24.74 -0.87 -2.81
CA ASN A 16 23.70 -0.18 -2.07
C ASN A 16 22.34 -0.72 -2.56
N PRO A 17 21.57 -1.46 -1.72
CA PRO A 17 20.31 -2.08 -2.13
C PRO A 17 19.28 -1.08 -2.64
N TYR A 18 19.45 0.20 -2.30
CA TYR A 18 18.59 1.30 -2.70
C TYR A 18 18.98 1.95 -4.03
N LYS A 19 20.11 1.54 -4.63
CA LYS A 19 20.52 1.99 -5.94
C LYS A 19 19.87 1.12 -7.02
N ILE A 20 19.09 1.73 -7.90
CA ILE A 20 18.31 1.04 -8.93
C ILE A 20 19.01 1.26 -10.28
N GLU A 21 19.31 0.19 -10.99
CA GLU A 21 19.97 0.24 -12.29
C GLU A 21 18.95 -0.03 -13.42
N GLY A 22 18.31 1.03 -13.92
CA GLY A 22 17.36 0.95 -15.03
C GLY A 22 16.01 1.58 -14.75
N PRO A 23 15.05 1.41 -15.67
CA PRO A 23 13.71 1.95 -15.48
C PRO A 23 13.04 1.31 -14.24
N ALA A 24 12.42 2.11 -13.41
CA ALA A 24 11.78 1.60 -12.20
C ALA A 24 10.51 2.34 -11.82
N LEU A 25 9.64 1.61 -11.15
CA LEU A 25 8.48 2.11 -10.45
C LEU A 25 8.65 1.82 -8.96
N ILE A 26 8.75 2.87 -8.16
CA ILE A 26 8.69 2.80 -6.71
C ILE A 26 7.21 2.78 -6.31
N SER A 27 6.72 1.62 -5.87
CA SER A 27 5.35 1.44 -5.42
C SER A 27 5.20 2.05 -4.03
N PHE A 28 4.74 3.30 -3.99
CA PHE A 28 4.56 4.04 -2.76
C PHE A 28 3.14 3.87 -2.25
N SER A 29 2.96 3.24 -1.09
CA SER A 29 1.63 2.92 -0.54
C SER A 29 1.04 4.03 0.34
N GLY A 30 1.80 5.08 0.64
CA GLY A 30 1.41 6.11 1.60
C GLY A 30 1.60 5.71 3.07
N GLY A 31 2.23 4.57 3.35
CA GLY A 31 2.53 4.13 4.71
C GLY A 31 3.97 4.46 5.14
N ARG A 32 4.22 4.37 6.47
CA ARG A 32 5.54 4.64 7.08
C ARG A 32 6.67 3.81 6.48
N THR A 33 6.40 2.53 6.22
CA THR A 33 7.40 1.61 5.64
C THR A 33 7.79 2.04 4.22
N SER A 34 6.84 2.36 3.37
CA SER A 34 7.12 2.83 2.00
C SER A 34 7.77 4.23 1.98
N GLY A 35 7.43 5.08 2.95
CA GLY A 35 8.11 6.37 3.15
C GLY A 35 9.57 6.21 3.53
N PHE A 36 9.86 5.33 4.50
CA PHE A 36 11.24 4.99 4.88
C PHE A 36 12.04 4.42 3.69
N MET A 37 11.45 3.52 2.91
CA MET A 37 12.07 3.01 1.69
C MET A 37 12.39 4.13 0.70
N LEU A 38 11.43 5.01 0.42
CA LEU A 38 11.60 6.13 -0.50
C LEU A 38 12.70 7.08 -0.02
N HIS A 39 12.75 7.39 1.28
CA HIS A 39 13.82 8.21 1.87
C HIS A 39 15.19 7.61 1.60
N ASN A 40 15.39 6.31 1.87
CA ASN A 40 16.68 5.66 1.64
C ASN A 40 17.05 5.60 0.14
N ILE A 41 16.07 5.44 -0.74
CA ILE A 41 16.31 5.55 -2.19
C ILE A 41 16.75 6.97 -2.54
N LEU A 42 16.06 8.00 -2.07
CA LEU A 42 16.46 9.39 -2.30
C LEU A 42 17.87 9.67 -1.80
N GLN A 43 18.24 9.18 -0.62
CA GLN A 43 19.61 9.31 -0.10
C GLN A 43 20.65 8.62 -1.00
N ALA A 44 20.32 7.45 -1.58
CA ALA A 44 21.21 6.75 -2.51
C ALA A 44 21.46 7.54 -3.81
N TYR A 45 20.58 8.50 -4.13
CA TYR A 45 20.69 9.40 -5.30
C TYR A 45 20.97 10.86 -4.93
N SER A 46 21.41 11.12 -3.71
CA SER A 46 21.68 12.50 -3.24
C SER A 46 20.47 13.44 -3.38
N GLY A 47 19.27 12.90 -3.17
CA GLY A 47 17.99 13.62 -3.18
C GLY A 47 17.29 13.69 -4.55
N LYS A 48 17.94 13.32 -5.66
CA LYS A 48 17.34 13.47 -7.00
C LYS A 48 17.29 12.14 -7.75
N LEU A 49 16.09 11.63 -7.99
CA LEU A 49 15.89 10.39 -8.74
C LEU A 49 16.25 10.54 -10.24
N PRO A 50 16.74 9.48 -10.89
CA PRO A 50 16.87 9.43 -12.33
C PRO A 50 15.51 9.61 -13.05
N GLU A 51 15.52 10.15 -14.26
CA GLU A 51 14.32 10.43 -15.06
C GLU A 51 13.47 9.20 -15.38
N ASN A 52 14.09 8.02 -15.39
CA ASN A 52 13.43 6.73 -15.64
C ASN A 52 12.99 6.01 -14.34
N VAL A 53 13.06 6.67 -13.19
CA VAL A 53 12.59 6.15 -11.89
C VAL A 53 11.40 6.98 -11.41
N PHE A 54 10.24 6.34 -11.30
CA PHE A 54 8.97 6.99 -10.98
C PHE A 54 8.49 6.56 -9.61
N VAL A 55 8.07 7.51 -8.77
CA VAL A 55 7.35 7.24 -7.52
C VAL A 55 5.85 7.30 -7.83
N VAL A 56 5.13 6.22 -7.55
CA VAL A 56 3.72 6.11 -7.91
C VAL A 56 2.89 5.69 -6.70
N PHE A 57 1.85 6.45 -6.42
CA PHE A 57 0.82 6.18 -5.43
C PHE A 57 -0.50 5.86 -6.15
N ALA A 58 -1.10 4.71 -5.86
CA ALA A 58 -2.40 4.33 -6.41
C ALA A 58 -3.49 4.60 -5.37
N ASN A 59 -4.26 5.66 -5.59
CA ASN A 59 -5.38 6.02 -4.75
C ASN A 59 -6.61 5.16 -5.07
N THR A 60 -7.20 4.56 -4.05
CA THR A 60 -8.45 3.78 -4.18
C THR A 60 -9.68 4.59 -3.79
N GLY A 61 -9.46 5.78 -3.20
CA GLY A 61 -10.46 6.60 -2.57
C GLY A 61 -10.89 6.11 -1.18
N LYS A 62 -10.26 5.03 -0.69
CA LYS A 62 -10.53 4.45 0.65
C LYS A 62 -9.30 4.46 1.56
N GLU A 63 -8.30 5.19 1.23
CA GLU A 63 -7.23 5.55 2.14
C GLU A 63 -7.72 6.59 3.15
N ALA A 64 -7.24 6.48 4.40
CA ALA A 64 -7.52 7.49 5.43
C ALA A 64 -7.03 8.88 4.99
N PRO A 65 -7.70 9.99 5.36
CA PRO A 65 -7.26 11.34 5.01
C PRO A 65 -5.81 11.61 5.37
N GLU A 66 -5.38 11.15 6.53
CA GLU A 66 -4.01 11.28 7.03
C GLU A 66 -2.98 10.62 6.09
N THR A 67 -3.39 9.54 5.39
CA THR A 67 -2.52 8.90 4.38
C THR A 67 -2.32 9.80 3.17
N LEU A 68 -3.36 10.46 2.69
CA LEU A 68 -3.27 11.37 1.55
C LEU A 68 -2.43 12.60 1.91
N ASP A 69 -2.64 13.16 3.11
CA ASP A 69 -1.84 14.26 3.64
C ASP A 69 -0.36 13.89 3.72
N PHE A 70 -0.07 12.69 4.22
CA PHE A 70 1.30 12.19 4.35
C PHE A 70 1.99 11.98 2.99
N VAL A 71 1.27 11.48 1.97
CA VAL A 71 1.80 11.36 0.60
C VAL A 71 2.15 12.74 0.03
N ASN A 72 1.29 13.73 0.26
CA ASN A 72 1.52 15.11 -0.16
C ASN A 72 2.69 15.75 0.59
N ASP A 73 2.73 15.58 1.92
CA ASP A 73 3.82 16.07 2.76
C ASP A 73 5.19 15.53 2.34
N ILE A 74 5.28 14.24 2.05
CA ILE A 74 6.51 13.63 1.53
C ILE A 74 6.91 14.26 0.20
N SER A 75 5.96 14.46 -0.71
CA SER A 75 6.23 15.10 -2.00
C SER A 75 6.83 16.50 -1.82
N LEU A 76 6.23 17.29 -0.94
CA LEU A 76 6.64 18.68 -0.70
C LEU A 76 7.95 18.76 0.11
N LYS A 77 8.04 18.01 1.20
CA LYS A 77 9.20 18.12 2.14
C LYS A 77 10.47 17.48 1.61
N TRP A 78 10.36 16.47 0.75
CA TRP A 78 11.52 15.81 0.15
C TRP A 78 11.76 16.19 -1.31
N ASP A 79 11.01 17.17 -1.83
CA ASP A 79 11.10 17.64 -3.22
C ASP A 79 11.10 16.49 -4.23
N VAL A 80 10.18 15.55 -4.04
CA VAL A 80 10.04 14.36 -4.89
C VAL A 80 8.68 14.30 -5.56
N LYS A 81 8.67 14.16 -6.87
CA LYS A 81 7.42 14.01 -7.62
C LYS A 81 6.81 12.64 -7.35
N ILE A 82 5.63 12.62 -6.76
CA ILE A 82 4.79 11.42 -6.60
C ILE A 82 3.66 11.49 -7.61
N HIS A 83 3.54 10.48 -8.47
CA HIS A 83 2.46 10.35 -9.43
C HIS A 83 1.27 9.66 -8.76
N TRP A 84 0.18 10.37 -8.60
CA TRP A 84 -1.07 9.84 -8.06
C TRP A 84 -1.90 9.26 -9.18
N LEU A 85 -2.33 8.02 -9.06
CA LEU A 85 -3.12 7.32 -10.07
C LEU A 85 -4.43 6.81 -9.49
N GLU A 86 -5.49 6.91 -10.29
CA GLU A 86 -6.78 6.32 -9.99
C GLU A 86 -7.28 5.46 -11.15
N LEU A 87 -8.03 4.42 -10.82
CA LEU A 87 -8.80 3.67 -11.80
C LEU A 87 -9.96 4.52 -12.32
N ARG A 88 -10.22 4.43 -13.62
CA ARG A 88 -11.45 4.92 -14.27
C ARG A 88 -12.16 3.79 -15.00
N ILE A 89 -13.47 3.71 -14.82
CA ILE A 89 -14.33 2.80 -15.56
C ILE A 89 -15.03 3.61 -16.65
N ASN A 90 -14.76 3.26 -17.90
CA ASN A 90 -15.32 3.93 -19.07
C ASN A 90 -16.56 3.20 -19.56
N LYS A 91 -17.47 3.92 -20.21
CA LYS A 91 -18.64 3.32 -20.90
C LYS A 91 -18.21 2.56 -22.17
N GLU A 92 -17.17 3.04 -22.84
CA GLU A 92 -16.62 2.48 -24.07
C GLU A 92 -15.21 1.90 -23.82
N ARG A 93 -14.74 1.10 -24.78
CA ARG A 93 -13.39 0.51 -24.70
C ARG A 93 -12.29 1.56 -24.86
N PRO A 94 -11.20 1.46 -24.10
CA PRO A 94 -10.94 0.45 -23.08
C PRO A 94 -11.78 0.69 -21.82
N ILE A 95 -12.49 -0.32 -21.33
CA ILE A 95 -13.37 -0.22 -20.15
C ILE A 95 -12.57 0.24 -18.90
N TYR A 96 -11.39 -0.30 -18.72
CA TYR A 96 -10.50 0.07 -17.63
C TYR A 96 -9.40 1.01 -18.12
N SER A 97 -9.36 2.20 -17.60
CA SER A 97 -8.27 3.17 -17.81
C SER A 97 -7.71 3.65 -16.46
N SER A 98 -6.70 4.48 -16.53
CA SER A 98 -6.13 5.11 -15.35
C SER A 98 -5.91 6.59 -15.63
N CYS A 99 -6.18 7.44 -14.66
CA CYS A 99 -5.91 8.86 -14.75
C CYS A 99 -4.92 9.30 -13.68
N GLY A 100 -4.14 10.31 -13.99
CA GLY A 100 -3.39 11.06 -13.00
C GLY A 100 -4.32 12.01 -12.25
N VAL A 101 -4.13 12.11 -10.95
CA VAL A 101 -4.81 13.08 -10.09
C VAL A 101 -3.77 13.83 -9.25
N THR A 102 -4.20 14.89 -8.57
CA THR A 102 -3.40 15.62 -7.60
C THR A 102 -3.94 15.39 -6.18
N TYR A 103 -3.24 15.89 -5.17
CA TYR A 103 -3.73 15.86 -3.80
C TYR A 103 -5.12 16.48 -3.66
N GLU A 104 -5.37 17.61 -4.36
CA GLU A 104 -6.64 18.34 -4.32
C GLU A 104 -7.77 17.63 -5.06
N THR A 105 -7.45 16.88 -6.13
CA THR A 105 -8.45 16.22 -6.99
C THR A 105 -8.60 14.74 -6.72
N ALA A 106 -7.77 14.18 -5.82
CA ALA A 106 -7.82 12.78 -5.44
C ALA A 106 -9.16 12.42 -4.77
N SER A 107 -9.73 11.31 -5.18
CA SER A 107 -10.95 10.74 -4.59
C SER A 107 -10.74 10.39 -3.11
N ARG A 108 -11.74 10.66 -2.26
CA ARG A 108 -11.67 10.49 -0.80
C ARG A 108 -12.81 9.65 -0.22
N ASN A 109 -13.88 9.41 -1.01
CA ASN A 109 -15.09 8.74 -0.55
C ASN A 109 -15.32 7.39 -1.24
N GLY A 110 -14.26 6.78 -1.79
CA GLY A 110 -14.31 5.46 -2.39
C GLY A 110 -14.73 5.44 -3.86
N GLU A 111 -14.80 6.57 -4.55
CA GLU A 111 -15.35 6.69 -5.91
C GLU A 111 -14.71 5.72 -6.91
N PRO A 112 -13.37 5.55 -7.01
CA PRO A 112 -12.77 4.56 -7.91
C PRO A 112 -13.13 3.12 -7.52
N PHE A 113 -13.22 2.84 -6.22
CA PHE A 113 -13.56 1.51 -5.72
C PHE A 113 -15.03 1.21 -5.97
N GLU A 114 -15.93 2.14 -5.68
CA GLU A 114 -17.36 1.97 -5.95
C GLU A 114 -17.66 1.80 -7.45
N ALA A 115 -16.99 2.58 -8.32
CA ALA A 115 -17.10 2.40 -9.76
C ALA A 115 -16.69 0.98 -10.19
N LEU A 116 -15.64 0.43 -9.60
CA LEU A 116 -15.21 -0.94 -9.83
C LEU A 116 -16.24 -1.96 -9.35
N LEU A 117 -16.81 -1.80 -8.15
CA LEU A 117 -17.86 -2.67 -7.62
C LEU A 117 -19.11 -2.63 -8.50
N ASN A 118 -19.55 -1.44 -8.91
CA ASN A 118 -20.68 -1.25 -9.82
C ASN A 118 -20.46 -1.92 -11.17
N HIS A 119 -19.24 -1.96 -11.68
CA HIS A 119 -18.90 -2.64 -12.92
C HIS A 119 -18.85 -4.17 -12.75
N ARG A 120 -18.24 -4.65 -11.65
CA ARG A 120 -18.11 -6.09 -11.36
C ARG A 120 -19.40 -6.74 -10.87
N LYS A 121 -20.30 -5.98 -10.26
CA LYS A 121 -21.59 -6.43 -9.70
C LYS A 121 -21.46 -7.41 -8.51
N TYR A 122 -20.32 -7.46 -7.87
CA TYR A 122 -20.08 -8.25 -6.64
C TYR A 122 -18.91 -7.69 -5.82
N LEU A 123 -18.86 -8.06 -4.55
CA LEU A 123 -17.81 -7.64 -3.62
C LEU A 123 -16.52 -8.47 -3.79
N PRO A 124 -15.33 -7.86 -3.69
CA PRO A 124 -14.10 -8.61 -3.57
C PRO A 124 -14.06 -9.36 -2.22
N ASN A 125 -13.31 -10.43 -2.18
CA ASN A 125 -13.12 -11.25 -0.99
C ASN A 125 -11.68 -11.76 -0.90
N PRO A 126 -11.28 -12.48 0.17
CA PRO A 126 -9.92 -12.96 0.33
C PRO A 126 -9.39 -13.84 -0.82
N VAL A 127 -10.26 -14.49 -1.57
CA VAL A 127 -9.89 -15.33 -2.74
C VAL A 127 -9.83 -14.48 -4.01
N THR A 128 -10.88 -13.67 -4.27
CA THR A 128 -10.99 -12.83 -5.47
C THR A 128 -10.68 -11.38 -5.15
N ARG A 129 -9.39 -11.06 -5.09
CA ARG A 129 -8.87 -9.73 -4.74
C ARG A 129 -8.77 -8.81 -5.95
N PHE A 130 -9.82 -8.71 -6.76
CA PHE A 130 -9.79 -7.87 -7.95
C PHE A 130 -9.58 -6.39 -7.63
N CYS A 131 -9.95 -5.93 -6.43
CA CYS A 131 -9.66 -4.56 -5.97
C CYS A 131 -8.15 -4.26 -5.97
N THR A 132 -7.30 -5.16 -5.45
CA THR A 132 -5.85 -4.99 -5.48
C THR A 132 -5.32 -4.93 -6.91
N THR A 133 -5.82 -5.81 -7.78
CA THR A 133 -5.39 -5.87 -9.18
C THR A 133 -5.80 -4.61 -9.94
N GLU A 134 -7.08 -4.24 -9.90
CA GLU A 134 -7.62 -3.18 -10.75
C GLU A 134 -7.37 -1.78 -10.20
N LEU A 135 -7.40 -1.59 -8.87
CA LEU A 135 -7.20 -0.27 -8.27
C LEU A 135 -5.73 0.09 -8.08
N LYS A 136 -4.83 -0.89 -7.92
CA LYS A 136 -3.42 -0.63 -7.59
C LYS A 136 -2.46 -1.15 -8.67
N ILE A 137 -2.46 -2.45 -8.96
CA ILE A 137 -1.48 -3.05 -9.87
C ILE A 137 -1.66 -2.58 -11.31
N MET A 138 -2.87 -2.62 -11.83
CA MET A 138 -3.11 -2.28 -13.24
C MET A 138 -2.93 -0.79 -13.56
N PRO A 139 -3.32 0.19 -12.71
CA PRO A 139 -2.96 1.58 -12.91
C PRO A 139 -1.46 1.82 -13.02
N MET A 140 -0.66 1.24 -12.13
CA MET A 140 0.80 1.33 -12.17
C MET A 140 1.38 0.73 -13.45
N LYS A 141 0.89 -0.43 -13.86
CA LYS A 141 1.31 -1.08 -15.12
C LYS A 141 0.95 -0.25 -16.35
N ARG A 142 -0.27 0.33 -16.40
CA ARG A 142 -0.67 1.22 -17.49
C ARG A 142 0.20 2.46 -17.55
N PHE A 143 0.54 3.03 -16.39
CA PHE A 143 1.42 4.18 -16.28
C PHE A 143 2.82 3.88 -16.86
N MET A 144 3.45 2.77 -16.50
CA MET A 144 4.77 2.39 -17.05
C MET A 144 4.70 2.14 -18.56
N ASN A 145 3.68 1.43 -19.04
CA ASN A 145 3.48 1.21 -20.47
C ASN A 145 3.27 2.52 -21.24
N PHE A 146 2.51 3.47 -20.68
CA PHE A 146 2.27 4.78 -21.28
C PHE A 146 3.57 5.59 -21.40
N ASN A 147 4.48 5.46 -20.43
CA ASN A 147 5.81 6.06 -20.45
C ASN A 147 6.82 5.26 -21.32
N GLY A 148 6.37 4.26 -22.10
CA GLY A 148 7.18 3.52 -23.07
C GLY A 148 7.94 2.32 -22.51
N TYR A 149 7.79 1.98 -21.24
CA TYR A 149 8.50 0.86 -20.61
C TYR A 149 7.70 -0.43 -20.69
N LYS A 150 8.28 -1.45 -21.32
CA LYS A 150 7.70 -2.81 -21.38
C LYS A 150 8.17 -3.70 -20.23
N GLU A 151 9.37 -3.42 -19.73
CA GLU A 151 10.03 -4.09 -18.61
C GLU A 151 10.61 -3.03 -17.67
N TRP A 152 10.53 -3.24 -16.36
CA TRP A 152 11.03 -2.32 -15.34
C TRP A 152 11.27 -3.04 -14.01
N PHE A 153 11.95 -2.39 -13.09
CA PHE A 153 12.02 -2.82 -11.70
C PHE A 153 10.82 -2.27 -10.93
N ASN A 154 10.06 -3.16 -10.29
CA ASN A 154 9.00 -2.77 -9.37
C ASN A 154 9.53 -2.82 -7.93
N VAL A 155 9.76 -1.65 -7.35
CA VAL A 155 10.40 -1.50 -6.04
C VAL A 155 9.32 -1.41 -4.97
N ILE A 156 9.37 -2.33 -4.01
CA ILE A 156 8.34 -2.48 -2.98
C ILE A 156 8.94 -2.50 -1.57
N GLY A 157 8.25 -1.87 -0.63
CA GLY A 157 8.67 -1.72 0.76
C GLY A 157 8.39 -2.95 1.61
N LEU A 158 9.02 -4.08 1.33
CA LEU A 158 8.96 -5.26 2.20
C LEU A 158 10.20 -5.33 3.07
N ARG A 159 9.98 -5.49 4.39
CA ARG A 159 11.02 -5.50 5.40
C ARG A 159 11.66 -6.88 5.57
N TYR A 160 12.77 -6.91 6.30
CA TYR A 160 13.49 -8.16 6.61
C TYR A 160 12.67 -9.12 7.48
N ASP A 161 11.83 -8.60 8.35
CA ASP A 161 10.90 -9.35 9.20
C ASP A 161 9.64 -9.87 8.45
N GLU A 162 9.57 -9.71 7.11
CA GLU A 162 8.48 -10.19 6.26
C GLU A 162 8.93 -11.22 5.19
N PRO A 163 9.71 -12.26 5.51
CA PRO A 163 10.34 -13.15 4.51
C PRO A 163 9.34 -13.91 3.65
N ARG A 164 8.17 -14.29 4.21
CA ARG A 164 7.11 -14.98 3.46
C ARG A 164 6.51 -14.09 2.36
N ARG A 165 6.33 -12.80 2.65
CA ARG A 165 5.82 -11.81 1.67
C ARG A 165 6.83 -11.57 0.55
N VAL A 166 8.12 -11.46 0.90
CA VAL A 166 9.21 -11.32 -0.07
C VAL A 166 9.26 -12.53 -1.01
N ALA A 167 9.28 -13.75 -0.49
CA ALA A 167 9.27 -14.97 -1.30
C ALA A 167 8.05 -15.01 -2.24
N SER A 168 6.86 -14.73 -1.72
CA SER A 168 5.63 -14.68 -2.52
C SER A 168 5.67 -13.62 -3.63
N SER A 169 6.27 -12.46 -3.38
CA SER A 169 6.37 -11.39 -4.37
C SER A 169 7.36 -11.70 -5.49
N LYS A 170 8.49 -12.32 -5.18
CA LYS A 170 9.53 -12.71 -6.14
C LYS A 170 9.11 -13.91 -7.03
N ASN A 171 8.27 -14.81 -6.52
CA ASN A 171 7.81 -15.98 -7.25
C ASN A 171 6.70 -15.73 -8.28
N ARG A 172 6.18 -14.51 -8.36
CA ARG A 172 5.13 -14.16 -9.31
C ARG A 172 5.68 -13.90 -10.70
N LYS A 173 5.14 -14.60 -11.69
CA LYS A 173 5.42 -14.31 -13.11
C LYS A 173 4.77 -12.98 -13.49
N GLN A 174 5.56 -11.93 -13.61
CA GLN A 174 5.16 -10.58 -14.00
C GLN A 174 6.03 -10.07 -15.15
N LYS A 175 5.63 -8.96 -15.77
CA LYS A 175 6.44 -8.27 -16.80
C LYS A 175 7.56 -7.40 -16.21
N TRP A 176 7.60 -7.28 -14.89
CA TRP A 176 8.60 -6.52 -14.16
C TRP A 176 9.39 -7.42 -13.21
N THR A 177 10.58 -6.96 -12.85
CA THR A 177 11.40 -7.60 -11.82
C THR A 177 11.11 -6.93 -10.48
N THR A 178 10.74 -7.71 -9.48
CA THR A 178 10.48 -7.19 -8.13
C THR A 178 11.79 -6.95 -7.38
N MET A 179 11.96 -5.73 -6.84
CA MET A 179 13.04 -5.35 -5.93
C MET A 179 12.50 -5.10 -4.52
N THR A 180 13.22 -5.59 -3.52
CA THR A 180 12.87 -5.47 -2.10
C THR A 180 14.05 -4.88 -1.32
N PRO A 181 14.42 -3.60 -1.56
CA PRO A 181 15.67 -3.03 -1.03
C PRO A 181 15.74 -3.04 0.49
N MET A 182 14.63 -2.87 1.19
CA MET A 182 14.58 -2.94 2.66
C MET A 182 14.91 -4.34 3.19
N TYR A 183 14.42 -5.38 2.50
CA TYR A 183 14.76 -6.76 2.86
C TYR A 183 16.23 -7.04 2.63
N ASP A 184 16.77 -6.60 1.49
CA ASP A 184 18.16 -6.80 1.13
C ASP A 184 19.12 -5.99 2.06
N ALA A 185 18.67 -4.81 2.54
CA ALA A 185 19.34 -3.99 3.55
C ALA A 185 19.11 -4.47 5.00
N LYS A 186 18.31 -5.52 5.22
CA LYS A 186 17.94 -6.08 6.53
C LYS A 186 17.21 -5.11 7.46
N HIS A 187 16.50 -4.14 6.91
CA HIS A 187 15.68 -3.21 7.71
C HIS A 187 14.40 -3.88 8.21
N THR A 188 14.11 -3.64 9.48
CA THR A 188 12.98 -4.20 10.23
C THR A 188 11.92 -3.14 10.55
N VAL A 189 10.84 -3.54 11.19
CA VAL A 189 9.82 -2.63 11.71
C VAL A 189 10.39 -1.62 12.71
N ASN A 190 11.39 -2.01 13.50
CA ASN A 190 12.02 -1.13 14.48
C ASN A 190 12.81 0.01 13.79
N ASP A 191 13.54 -0.31 12.71
CA ASP A 191 14.28 0.71 11.94
C ASP A 191 13.31 1.75 11.36
N VAL A 192 12.18 1.32 10.84
CA VAL A 192 11.11 2.20 10.34
C VAL A 192 10.56 3.08 11.47
N SER A 193 10.25 2.48 12.62
CA SER A 193 9.71 3.21 13.78
C SER A 193 10.69 4.25 14.29
N ASP A 194 11.97 3.88 14.44
CA ASP A 194 13.00 4.77 14.96
C ASP A 194 13.36 5.89 13.98
N PHE A 195 13.20 5.67 12.69
CA PHE A 195 13.33 6.71 11.69
C PHE A 195 12.22 7.76 11.84
N TRP A 196 10.94 7.34 11.90
CA TRP A 196 9.82 8.28 11.96
C TRP A 196 9.76 9.06 13.26
N LYS A 197 10.18 8.49 14.39
CA LYS A 197 10.32 9.23 15.66
C LYS A 197 11.28 10.42 15.57
N LYS A 198 12.23 10.40 14.62
CA LYS A 198 13.25 11.46 14.44
C LYS A 198 12.85 12.49 13.38
N GLN A 199 11.77 12.23 12.64
CA GLN A 199 11.28 13.17 11.63
C GLN A 199 10.44 14.29 12.28
N ASN A 200 10.37 15.44 11.61
CA ASN A 200 9.53 16.58 12.04
C ASN A 200 8.09 16.49 11.51
N PHE A 201 7.72 15.39 10.88
CA PHE A 201 6.37 15.05 10.43
C PHE A 201 6.19 13.53 10.42
N ASP A 202 4.96 13.06 10.44
CA ASP A 202 4.62 11.64 10.45
C ASP A 202 3.25 11.42 9.77
N LEU A 203 2.88 10.17 9.57
CA LEU A 203 1.60 9.73 9.01
C LEU A 203 0.38 10.14 9.86
N ASN A 204 0.57 10.46 11.13
CA ASN A 204 -0.48 10.87 12.07
C ASN A 204 -1.63 9.86 12.28
N LEU A 205 -1.45 8.61 11.85
CA LEU A 205 -2.33 7.50 12.19
C LEU A 205 -1.78 6.74 13.39
N THR A 206 -2.68 6.20 14.21
CA THR A 206 -2.35 5.35 15.37
C THR A 206 -1.33 4.28 14.98
N ASN A 207 -0.32 4.11 15.82
CA ASN A 207 0.77 3.17 15.61
C ASN A 207 0.88 2.23 16.80
N PHE A 208 0.67 0.93 16.59
CA PHE A 208 0.89 -0.11 17.58
C PHE A 208 2.10 -0.95 17.20
N ASN A 209 3.19 -0.86 17.96
CA ASN A 209 4.41 -1.64 17.74
C ASN A 209 4.91 -1.60 16.27
N GLY A 210 4.88 -0.43 15.65
CA GLY A 210 5.31 -0.24 14.27
C GLY A 210 4.27 -0.59 13.20
N LYS A 211 3.11 -1.10 13.58
CA LYS A 211 1.97 -1.35 12.67
C LYS A 211 1.01 -0.18 12.69
N THR A 212 0.48 0.19 11.54
CA THR A 212 -0.53 1.25 11.38
C THR A 212 -1.88 0.59 11.06
N PRO A 213 -2.80 0.41 12.03
CA PRO A 213 -4.07 -0.29 11.83
C PRO A 213 -4.89 0.27 10.66
N ALA A 214 -5.07 1.58 10.59
CA ALA A 214 -5.83 2.25 9.53
C ALA A 214 -5.03 2.49 8.24
N GLY A 215 -3.80 1.98 8.12
CA GLY A 215 -2.99 2.08 6.91
C GLY A 215 -3.60 1.37 5.71
N ASN A 216 -3.24 1.77 4.47
CA ASN A 216 -3.87 1.37 3.21
C ASN A 216 -5.37 1.74 3.18
N CYS A 217 -6.23 0.90 2.54
CA CYS A 217 -7.66 1.12 2.68
C CYS A 217 -8.06 1.05 4.16
N ASP A 218 -8.80 2.03 4.65
CA ASP A 218 -9.13 2.28 6.05
C ASP A 218 -9.62 1.03 6.81
N LEU A 219 -10.69 0.38 6.34
CA LEU A 219 -11.26 -0.85 6.89
C LEU A 219 -11.17 -2.03 5.92
N CYS A 220 -10.02 -2.21 5.25
CA CYS A 220 -9.82 -3.32 4.33
C CYS A 220 -10.22 -4.66 4.96
N PHE A 221 -11.07 -5.42 4.27
CA PHE A 221 -11.55 -6.75 4.71
C PHE A 221 -10.43 -7.79 4.92
N LEU A 222 -9.20 -7.50 4.50
CA LEU A 222 -8.02 -8.35 4.74
C LEU A 222 -7.34 -8.07 6.09
N LYS A 223 -7.73 -7.02 6.81
CA LYS A 223 -7.23 -6.75 8.16
C LYS A 223 -7.70 -7.82 9.13
N GLY A 224 -6.92 -8.05 10.18
CA GLY A 224 -7.31 -8.93 11.30
C GLY A 224 -8.58 -8.41 12.00
N MET A 225 -9.30 -9.30 12.70
CA MET A 225 -10.51 -8.93 13.41
C MET A 225 -10.21 -7.85 14.45
N ASP A 226 -9.17 -8.05 15.28
CA ASP A 226 -8.78 -7.10 16.31
C ASP A 226 -8.40 -5.74 15.76
N THR A 227 -7.66 -5.74 14.65
CA THR A 227 -7.32 -4.50 13.95
C THR A 227 -8.58 -3.77 13.48
N THR A 228 -9.54 -4.49 12.91
CA THR A 228 -10.81 -3.91 12.43
C THR A 228 -11.63 -3.34 13.59
N LEU A 229 -11.77 -4.09 14.68
CA LEU A 229 -12.50 -3.65 15.88
C LEU A 229 -11.79 -2.45 16.56
N SER A 230 -10.47 -2.45 16.62
CA SER A 230 -9.68 -1.32 17.13
C SER A 230 -9.95 -0.03 16.35
N ILE A 231 -9.95 -0.10 15.00
CA ILE A 231 -10.28 1.05 14.17
C ILE A 231 -11.71 1.51 14.40
N LEU A 232 -12.68 0.59 14.41
CA LEU A 232 -14.09 0.92 14.59
C LEU A 232 -14.40 1.50 15.96
N LYS A 233 -13.63 1.16 17.00
CA LYS A 233 -13.75 1.76 18.32
C LYS A 233 -13.35 3.23 18.33
N GLU A 234 -12.30 3.59 17.60
CA GLU A 234 -11.80 4.97 17.49
C GLU A 234 -12.59 5.78 16.45
N ARG A 235 -12.89 5.15 15.31
CA ARG A 235 -13.45 5.78 14.12
C ARG A 235 -14.59 4.93 13.53
N PRO A 236 -15.75 4.85 14.19
CA PRO A 236 -16.90 4.07 13.69
C PRO A 236 -17.44 4.59 12.36
N ASP A 237 -17.27 5.88 12.07
CA ASP A 237 -17.61 6.55 10.82
C ASP A 237 -16.94 5.93 9.59
N MET A 238 -15.77 5.35 9.74
CA MET A 238 -15.07 4.66 8.64
C MET A 238 -15.85 3.46 8.08
N ALA A 239 -16.79 2.90 8.84
CA ALA A 239 -17.59 1.75 8.41
C ALA A 239 -18.68 2.11 7.40
N ASP A 240 -19.15 3.36 7.35
CA ASP A 240 -20.36 3.75 6.62
C ASP A 240 -20.31 3.32 5.14
N TRP A 241 -19.22 3.62 4.45
CA TRP A 241 -19.04 3.22 3.06
C TRP A 241 -19.02 1.68 2.88
N TRP A 242 -18.36 0.95 3.80
CA TRP A 242 -18.29 -0.51 3.73
C TRP A 242 -19.63 -1.16 3.98
N ILE A 243 -20.43 -0.64 4.92
CA ILE A 243 -21.79 -1.05 5.20
C ILE A 243 -22.68 -0.81 3.97
N GLU A 244 -22.60 0.37 3.37
CA GLU A 244 -23.35 0.71 2.15
C GLU A 244 -23.04 -0.27 1.02
N GLN A 245 -21.76 -0.61 0.80
CA GLN A 245 -21.39 -1.55 -0.26
C GLN A 245 -21.88 -2.97 0.05
N GLU A 246 -21.84 -3.44 1.30
CA GLU A 246 -22.43 -4.73 1.69
C GLU A 246 -23.92 -4.75 1.45
N GLN A 247 -24.64 -3.68 1.79
CA GLN A 247 -26.08 -3.57 1.54
C GLN A 247 -26.42 -3.52 0.04
N LYS A 248 -25.64 -2.77 -0.74
CA LYS A 248 -25.88 -2.57 -2.18
C LYS A 248 -25.68 -3.84 -3.01
N PHE A 249 -24.69 -4.67 -2.64
CA PHE A 249 -24.36 -5.89 -3.34
C PHE A 249 -24.82 -7.16 -2.63
N GLY A 250 -25.51 -7.01 -1.49
CA GLY A 250 -26.12 -8.08 -0.74
C GLY A 250 -27.48 -8.44 -1.29
N ASP A 251 -27.54 -9.27 -2.34
CA ASP A 251 -28.80 -9.91 -2.68
C ASP A 251 -29.22 -10.83 -1.55
N ASN A 252 -30.40 -10.66 -0.94
CA ASN A 252 -31.15 -11.51 -0.01
C ASN A 252 -30.43 -12.65 0.74
N GLN A 253 -29.15 -12.89 0.44
CA GLN A 253 -28.26 -13.90 0.99
C GLN A 253 -26.93 -13.28 1.46
N GLN A 254 -26.96 -12.13 2.15
CA GLN A 254 -25.82 -11.61 2.92
C GLN A 254 -24.49 -11.60 2.14
N ALA A 255 -24.38 -10.81 1.07
CA ALA A 255 -23.10 -10.56 0.48
C ALA A 255 -22.26 -9.69 1.46
N THR A 256 -21.25 -10.28 2.03
CA THR A 256 -20.26 -9.60 2.85
C THR A 256 -18.90 -9.70 2.18
N PHE A 257 -18.01 -8.75 2.46
CA PHE A 257 -16.62 -8.86 2.00
C PHE A 257 -15.93 -10.12 2.53
N ARG A 258 -16.38 -10.63 3.69
CA ARG A 258 -15.87 -11.87 4.31
C ARG A 258 -17.02 -12.70 4.88
N LYS A 259 -17.17 -13.93 4.37
CA LYS A 259 -18.19 -14.88 4.86
C LYS A 259 -17.85 -15.50 6.21
N ASP A 260 -16.60 -15.50 6.60
CA ASP A 260 -16.07 -16.04 7.85
C ASP A 260 -16.07 -15.02 9.01
N ARG A 261 -16.68 -13.85 8.80
CA ARG A 261 -16.78 -12.75 9.78
C ARG A 261 -18.16 -12.11 9.77
N PRO A 262 -18.55 -11.42 10.85
CA PRO A 262 -19.72 -10.55 10.84
C PRO A 262 -19.61 -9.45 9.77
N SER A 263 -20.75 -8.98 9.27
CA SER A 263 -20.82 -7.80 8.38
C SER A 263 -20.31 -6.54 9.10
N TYR A 264 -19.94 -5.49 8.34
CA TYR A 264 -19.45 -4.26 8.95
C TYR A 264 -20.46 -3.60 9.87
N ILE A 265 -21.76 -3.69 9.60
CA ILE A 265 -22.79 -3.19 10.52
C ILE A 265 -22.76 -3.95 11.86
N ASN A 266 -22.63 -5.27 11.82
CA ASN A 266 -22.54 -6.08 13.05
C ASN A 266 -21.20 -5.84 13.78
N LEU A 267 -20.10 -5.56 13.07
CA LEU A 267 -18.83 -5.20 13.71
C LEU A 267 -18.93 -3.87 14.45
N VAL A 268 -19.62 -2.88 13.90
CA VAL A 268 -19.90 -1.61 14.60
C VAL A 268 -20.76 -1.87 15.86
N ASP A 269 -21.77 -2.73 15.78
CA ASP A 269 -22.61 -3.07 16.94
C ASP A 269 -21.81 -3.80 18.03
N ILE A 270 -20.90 -4.69 17.65
CA ILE A 270 -20.01 -5.37 18.60
C ILE A 270 -19.14 -4.35 19.36
N THR A 271 -18.57 -3.37 18.67
CA THR A 271 -17.73 -2.35 19.33
C THR A 271 -18.50 -1.46 20.29
N LYS A 272 -19.80 -1.22 20.06
CA LYS A 272 -20.66 -0.42 20.93
C LYS A 272 -21.12 -1.18 22.16
N ASN A 273 -21.44 -2.49 22.01
CA ASN A 273 -22.15 -3.27 23.02
C ASN A 273 -21.25 -4.20 23.85
N GLN A 274 -20.00 -4.46 23.41
CA GLN A 274 -19.09 -5.41 24.04
C GLN A 274 -17.65 -4.87 24.13
N PRO A 275 -17.41 -3.76 24.83
CA PRO A 275 -16.09 -3.14 24.86
C PRO A 275 -15.00 -3.99 25.54
N GLU A 276 -15.37 -4.95 26.41
CA GLU A 276 -14.42 -5.76 27.19
C GLU A 276 -13.96 -7.07 26.50
N GLN A 277 -14.67 -7.55 25.46
CA GLN A 277 -14.31 -8.78 24.76
C GLN A 277 -13.21 -8.59 23.72
N LEU A 278 -12.74 -7.38 23.51
CA LEU A 278 -11.75 -7.02 22.49
C LEU A 278 -10.34 -7.58 22.74
N SER A 279 -10.05 -8.09 23.95
CA SER A 279 -8.72 -8.63 24.30
C SER A 279 -8.51 -10.10 23.95
N MET A 280 -9.52 -10.79 23.42
CA MET A 280 -9.50 -12.25 23.23
C MET A 280 -9.13 -12.70 21.80
N PHE A 281 -8.95 -11.80 20.85
CA PHE A 281 -8.70 -12.17 19.47
C PHE A 281 -7.21 -12.12 19.13
N ASN A 282 -6.64 -13.23 18.65
CA ASN A 282 -5.24 -13.31 18.27
C ASN A 282 -5.00 -12.68 16.88
N ASP A 283 -3.90 -11.96 16.74
CA ASP A 283 -3.44 -11.25 15.53
C ASP A 283 -3.12 -12.18 14.31
N ASP A 284 -3.24 -13.50 14.45
CA ASP A 284 -2.87 -14.50 13.44
C ASP A 284 -3.77 -14.52 12.20
N ASP A 285 -4.92 -13.84 12.23
CA ASP A 285 -5.91 -13.81 11.15
C ASP A 285 -5.63 -12.75 10.05
N GLN A 286 -4.50 -12.04 10.11
CA GLN A 286 -4.15 -11.08 9.08
C GLN A 286 -3.77 -11.78 7.76
N MET A 287 -4.64 -11.69 6.79
CA MET A 287 -4.28 -12.09 5.43
C MET A 287 -3.34 -11.05 4.82
N THR A 288 -2.21 -11.52 4.28
CA THR A 288 -1.28 -10.64 3.58
C THR A 288 -1.96 -9.90 2.43
N CYS A 289 -2.21 -8.61 2.63
CA CYS A 289 -2.53 -7.73 1.52
C CYS A 289 -1.24 -7.48 0.72
N PHE A 290 -1.31 -7.51 -0.62
CA PHE A 290 -0.22 -7.04 -1.48
C PHE A 290 -0.19 -5.51 -1.60
N CYS A 291 -1.03 -4.84 -0.86
CA CYS A 291 -0.90 -3.43 -0.58
C CYS A 291 0.25 -3.30 0.41
N HIS A 292 1.38 -2.80 -0.04
CA HIS A 292 2.60 -2.71 0.75
C HIS A 292 2.45 -1.59 1.78
N ASP A 293 2.48 -1.96 3.05
CA ASP A 293 2.66 -1.03 4.17
C ASP A 293 4.14 -0.77 4.40
#